data_fb9ffd9811eafdec39a60799ae9aa765
#
_entry.id   fb9ffd9811eafdec39a60799ae9aa765
#
_cell.length_a   1.000
_cell.length_b   1.000
_cell.length_c   1.000
_cell.angle_alpha   90.00
_cell.angle_beta   90.00
_cell.angle_gamma   90.00
#
_symmetry.space_group_name_H-M   'P 1'
#
loop_
_entity.id
_entity.type
_entity.pdbx_description
1 polymer ?
#
loop_
_entity_poly.entity_id
_entity_poly.type
_entity_poly.pdbx_seq_one_letter_code
_entity_poly.pdbx_strand_id
1 'polypeptide(L)'
;MGFLCPGSFSEGKRSAFTLMDLETGSRIPMGDVNEQKGWVKFRRFFFNPEAFIQGELWIQSCFKKDPGLLVIDEVGPMELEGGGWAKTLDTLAQNSTVAQLWMVRQEIVQEVLRKWSIPEDQVYTAESIDNLIQRWMP
;
A
#
# COMPACT_ATOMS: atom_id res chain seq x y z
N MET A 1 6.85 5.53 -8.74
CA MET A 1 7.60 5.21 -7.50
C MET A 1 6.64 4.68 -6.45
N GLY A 2 7.12 4.22 -5.32
CA GLY A 2 6.30 3.60 -4.29
C GLY A 2 6.56 2.11 -4.19
N PHE A 3 5.57 1.34 -3.72
CA PHE A 3 5.74 -0.10 -3.55
C PHE A 3 4.50 -0.90 -3.92
N LEU A 4 4.73 -2.17 -4.23
CA LEU A 4 3.71 -3.21 -4.39
C LEU A 4 3.93 -4.30 -3.34
N CYS A 5 2.89 -5.09 -3.09
CA CYS A 5 2.95 -6.23 -2.16
C CYS A 5 2.60 -7.55 -2.88
N PRO A 6 3.48 -8.07 -3.76
CA PRO A 6 3.22 -9.32 -4.46
C PRO A 6 3.02 -10.49 -3.49
N GLY A 7 1.99 -11.28 -3.73
CA GLY A 7 1.63 -12.40 -2.89
C GLY A 7 2.04 -13.76 -3.42
N SER A 8 2.25 -14.70 -2.51
CA SER A 8 2.36 -16.13 -2.78
C SER A 8 1.10 -16.83 -2.27
N PHE A 9 0.68 -17.87 -2.97
CA PHE A 9 -0.56 -18.57 -2.67
C PHE A 9 -0.31 -20.04 -2.37
N SER A 10 -1.06 -20.58 -1.43
CA SER A 10 -1.10 -22.00 -1.09
C SER A 10 -2.56 -22.44 -1.01
N GLU A 11 -2.92 -23.50 -1.74
CA GLU A 11 -4.31 -24.01 -1.81
C GLU A 11 -5.35 -22.92 -2.15
N GLY A 12 -5.01 -22.03 -3.09
CA GLY A 12 -5.87 -20.95 -3.54
C GLY A 12 -5.99 -19.76 -2.59
N LYS A 13 -5.29 -19.78 -1.46
CA LYS A 13 -5.28 -18.69 -0.47
C LYS A 13 -3.90 -18.02 -0.41
N ARG A 14 -3.89 -16.71 -0.23
CA ARG A 14 -2.65 -15.97 -0.02
C ARG A 14 -2.00 -16.42 1.29
N SER A 15 -0.76 -16.94 1.20
CA SER A 15 -0.01 -17.48 2.34
C SER A 15 1.14 -16.59 2.79
N ALA A 16 1.68 -15.80 1.88
CA ALA A 16 2.79 -14.89 2.15
C ALA A 16 2.80 -13.75 1.13
N PHE A 17 3.49 -12.68 1.46
CA PHE A 17 3.73 -11.60 0.51
C PHE A 17 5.00 -10.83 0.85
N THR A 18 5.53 -10.16 -0.17
CA THR A 18 6.73 -9.32 -0.05
C THR A 18 6.35 -7.87 -0.28
N LEU A 19 7.18 -6.98 0.23
CA LEU A 19 7.16 -5.57 -0.14
C LEU A 19 8.19 -5.36 -1.25
N MET A 20 7.77 -4.78 -2.36
CA MET A 20 8.64 -4.56 -3.53
C MET A 20 8.70 -3.08 -3.88
N ASP A 21 9.92 -2.54 -3.89
CA ASP A 21 10.18 -1.19 -4.36
C ASP A 21 10.00 -1.10 -5.87
N LEU A 22 9.15 -0.18 -6.32
CA LEU A 22 8.88 0.02 -7.75
C LEU A 22 10.03 0.66 -8.51
N GLU A 23 10.93 1.35 -7.82
CA GLU A 23 12.08 1.99 -8.47
C GLU A 23 13.19 1.00 -8.78
N THR A 24 13.51 0.13 -7.83
CA THR A 24 14.68 -0.77 -7.92
C THR A 24 14.30 -2.23 -8.15
N GLY A 25 13.06 -2.61 -7.85
CA GLY A 25 12.63 -4.00 -7.81
C GLY A 25 13.10 -4.77 -6.57
N SER A 26 13.76 -4.11 -5.63
CA SER A 26 14.19 -4.72 -4.36
C SER A 26 12.98 -5.22 -3.58
N ARG A 27 13.13 -6.39 -2.96
CA ARG A 27 12.06 -7.05 -2.20
C ARG A 27 12.50 -7.37 -0.77
N ILE A 28 11.55 -7.28 0.15
CA ILE A 28 11.71 -7.71 1.53
C ILE A 28 10.48 -8.51 1.96
N PRO A 29 10.63 -9.65 2.65
CA PRO A 29 9.48 -10.38 3.17
C PRO A 29 8.66 -9.49 4.10
N MET A 30 7.35 -9.42 3.88
CA MET A 30 6.47 -8.54 4.65
C MET A 30 5.45 -9.27 5.50
N GLY A 31 4.83 -10.33 4.97
CA GLY A 31 3.80 -11.07 5.67
C GLY A 31 3.86 -12.57 5.41
N ASP A 32 3.46 -13.36 6.41
CA ASP A 32 3.38 -14.82 6.31
C ASP A 32 2.30 -15.34 7.26
N VAL A 33 1.58 -16.39 6.85
CA VAL A 33 0.61 -17.07 7.73
C VAL A 33 1.31 -17.87 8.83
N ASN A 34 2.57 -18.24 8.63
CA ASN A 34 3.39 -18.93 9.63
C ASN A 34 4.17 -17.92 10.49
N GLU A 35 4.27 -18.25 11.77
CA GLU A 35 5.02 -17.41 12.71
C GLU A 35 6.50 -17.29 12.31
N GLN A 36 7.01 -16.07 12.35
CA GLN A 36 8.41 -15.75 12.14
C GLN A 36 8.94 -15.02 13.38
N LYS A 37 10.19 -15.29 13.76
CA LYS A 37 10.81 -14.67 14.92
C LYS A 37 10.84 -13.13 14.79
N GLY A 38 10.26 -12.46 15.77
CA GLY A 38 10.22 -11.00 15.81
C GLY A 38 9.11 -10.36 14.98
N TRP A 39 8.32 -11.15 14.28
CA TRP A 39 7.18 -10.65 13.51
C TRP A 39 5.95 -10.52 14.39
N VAL A 40 5.07 -9.58 14.05
CA VAL A 40 3.89 -9.23 14.84
C VAL A 40 2.63 -9.76 14.18
N LYS A 41 1.80 -10.51 14.93
CA LYS A 41 0.55 -11.04 14.44
C LYS A 41 -0.51 -9.95 14.30
N PHE A 42 -1.14 -9.89 13.13
CA PHE A 42 -2.37 -9.13 12.87
C PHE A 42 -3.30 -10.01 12.03
N ARG A 43 -4.46 -10.37 12.60
CA ARG A 43 -5.40 -11.30 11.97
C ARG A 43 -4.73 -12.62 11.63
N ARG A 44 -4.78 -13.08 10.37
CA ARG A 44 -4.22 -14.37 9.96
C ARG A 44 -2.74 -14.33 9.59
N PHE A 45 -2.13 -13.15 9.52
CA PHE A 45 -0.73 -12.99 9.10
C PHE A 45 0.17 -12.54 10.25
N PHE A 46 1.42 -12.91 10.15
CA PHE A 46 2.51 -12.31 10.90
C PHE A 46 3.22 -11.30 9.99
N PHE A 47 3.44 -10.10 10.50
CA PHE A 47 4.03 -8.99 9.74
C PHE A 47 5.45 -8.69 10.21
N ASN A 48 6.33 -8.47 9.24
CA ASN A 48 7.72 -8.12 9.46
C ASN A 48 7.86 -6.62 9.75
N PRO A 49 8.24 -6.21 10.98
CA PRO A 49 8.41 -4.79 11.29
C PRO A 49 9.44 -4.08 10.40
N GLU A 50 10.49 -4.79 9.99
CA GLU A 50 11.54 -4.25 9.11
C GLU A 50 10.99 -3.84 7.74
N ALA A 51 9.97 -4.54 7.23
CA ALA A 51 9.33 -4.19 5.97
C ALA A 51 8.63 -2.82 6.05
N PHE A 52 7.97 -2.51 7.15
CA PHE A 52 7.34 -1.21 7.36
C PHE A 52 8.38 -0.09 7.44
N ILE A 53 9.47 -0.31 8.14
CA ILE A 53 10.58 0.65 8.22
C ILE A 53 11.17 0.90 6.83
N GLN A 54 11.43 -0.16 6.09
CA GLN A 54 12.01 -0.07 4.75
C GLN A 54 11.07 0.64 3.77
N GLY A 55 9.79 0.31 3.80
CA GLY A 55 8.79 0.93 2.94
C GLY A 55 8.64 2.43 3.21
N GLU A 56 8.68 2.84 4.48
CA GLU A 56 8.67 4.25 4.86
C GLU A 56 9.90 4.99 4.32
N LEU A 57 11.09 4.38 4.40
CA LEU A 57 12.30 4.96 3.83
C LEU A 57 12.20 5.11 2.31
N TRP A 58 11.62 4.14 1.61
CA TRP A 58 11.39 4.23 0.17
C TRP A 58 10.44 5.38 -0.18
N ILE A 59 9.35 5.55 0.57
CA ILE A 59 8.41 6.66 0.37
C ILE A 59 9.10 8.01 0.60
N GLN A 60 9.86 8.14 1.69
CA GLN A 60 10.63 9.37 1.96
C GLN A 60 11.62 9.69 0.86
N SER A 61 12.28 8.67 0.31
CA SER A 61 13.19 8.83 -0.82
C SER A 61 12.46 9.30 -2.09
N CYS A 62 11.23 8.84 -2.31
CA CYS A 62 10.42 9.27 -3.44
C CYS A 62 10.16 10.79 -3.45
N PHE A 63 9.88 11.37 -2.30
CA PHE A 63 9.63 12.82 -2.21
C PHE A 63 10.83 13.67 -2.63
N LYS A 64 12.05 13.18 -2.41
CA LYS A 64 13.26 13.88 -2.83
C LYS A 64 13.48 13.86 -4.33
N LYS A 65 12.80 12.97 -5.04
CA LYS A 65 12.96 12.75 -6.48
C LYS A 65 11.81 13.30 -7.32
N ASP A 66 10.82 13.93 -6.70
CA ASP A 66 9.64 14.50 -7.34
C ASP A 66 8.97 13.49 -8.29
N PRO A 67 8.40 12.39 -7.76
CA PRO A 67 7.80 11.35 -8.59
C PRO A 67 6.53 11.84 -9.28
N GLY A 68 6.32 11.43 -10.54
CA GLY A 68 5.07 11.71 -11.24
C GLY A 68 3.86 11.01 -10.65
N LEU A 69 4.07 9.84 -10.05
CA LEU A 69 3.04 9.06 -9.36
C LEU A 69 3.65 8.26 -8.22
N LEU A 70 3.01 8.30 -7.06
CA LEU A 70 3.36 7.49 -5.89
C LEU A 70 2.33 6.38 -5.70
N VAL A 71 2.76 5.12 -5.69
CA VAL A 71 1.90 3.95 -5.54
C VAL A 71 2.05 3.37 -4.13
N ILE A 72 0.93 3.17 -3.45
CA ILE A 72 0.86 2.53 -2.13
C ILE A 72 -0.09 1.34 -2.23
N ASP A 73 0.44 0.15 -2.11
CA ASP A 73 -0.33 -1.09 -2.12
C ASP A 73 -0.71 -1.51 -0.69
N GLU A 74 -1.76 -2.32 -0.58
CA GLU A 74 -2.20 -2.93 0.68
C GLU A 74 -2.63 -1.91 1.75
N VAL A 75 -3.35 -0.86 1.37
CA VAL A 75 -4.08 -0.06 2.35
C VAL A 75 -5.25 -0.89 2.85
N GLY A 76 -5.16 -1.36 4.07
CA GLY A 76 -6.04 -2.38 4.61
C GLY A 76 -6.54 -2.11 6.03
N PRO A 77 -7.11 -3.15 6.68
CA PRO A 77 -7.65 -3.01 8.03
C PRO A 77 -6.63 -2.55 9.07
N MET A 78 -5.35 -2.90 8.91
CA MET A 78 -4.31 -2.47 9.84
C MET A 78 -4.18 -0.94 9.84
N GLU A 79 -4.21 -0.32 8.67
CA GLU A 79 -4.13 1.12 8.50
C GLU A 79 -5.37 1.82 9.06
N LEU A 80 -6.56 1.23 8.89
CA LEU A 80 -7.79 1.76 9.49
C LEU A 80 -7.74 1.78 11.02
N GLU A 81 -7.02 0.83 11.63
CA GLU A 81 -6.84 0.74 13.08
C GLU A 81 -5.65 1.57 13.60
N GLY A 82 -5.00 2.34 12.74
CA GLY A 82 -3.90 3.23 13.09
C GLY A 82 -2.51 2.59 13.07
N GLY A 83 -2.41 1.33 12.62
CA GLY A 83 -1.14 0.63 12.45
C GLY A 83 -0.59 0.70 11.03
N GLY A 84 0.41 -0.13 10.76
CA GLY A 84 0.99 -0.23 9.42
C GLY A 84 1.45 1.11 8.85
N TRP A 85 0.93 1.44 7.69
CA TRP A 85 1.25 2.68 6.96
C TRP A 85 0.43 3.90 7.41
N ALA A 86 -0.43 3.79 8.43
CA ALA A 86 -1.41 4.82 8.78
C ALA A 86 -0.80 6.22 8.93
N LYS A 87 0.32 6.36 9.65
CA LYS A 87 0.99 7.65 9.83
C LYS A 87 1.53 8.22 8.52
N THR A 88 2.08 7.36 7.68
CA THR A 88 2.55 7.75 6.35
C THR A 88 1.39 8.23 5.49
N LEU A 89 0.27 7.52 5.50
CA LEU A 89 -0.93 7.89 4.78
C LEU A 89 -1.52 9.21 5.28
N ASP A 90 -1.50 9.46 6.59
CA ASP A 90 -1.92 10.75 7.16
C ASP A 90 -1.10 11.91 6.58
N THR A 91 0.22 11.74 6.53
CA THR A 91 1.12 12.73 5.94
C THR A 91 0.86 12.93 4.45
N LEU A 92 0.72 11.84 3.72
CA LEU A 92 0.45 11.87 2.27
C LEU A 92 -0.88 12.54 1.93
N ALA A 93 -1.92 12.26 2.70
CA ALA A 93 -3.24 12.83 2.49
C ALA A 93 -3.29 14.34 2.75
N GLN A 94 -2.47 14.83 3.68
CA GLN A 94 -2.45 16.25 4.09
C GLN A 94 -1.53 17.14 3.24
N ASN A 95 -0.45 16.57 2.69
CA ASN A 95 0.64 17.36 2.09
C ASN A 95 0.89 17.07 0.61
N SER A 96 -0.11 16.56 -0.09
CA SER A 96 0.12 16.01 -1.42
C SER A 96 0.14 17.06 -2.53
N THR A 97 1.34 17.36 -3.02
CA THR A 97 1.56 17.93 -4.35
C THR A 97 1.84 16.83 -5.39
N VAL A 98 1.97 15.59 -4.95
CA VAL A 98 2.28 14.42 -5.77
C VAL A 98 1.02 13.61 -6.01
N ALA A 99 0.79 13.19 -7.26
CA ALA A 99 -0.29 12.26 -7.58
C ALA A 99 -0.05 10.92 -6.87
N GLN A 100 -1.11 10.36 -6.29
CA GLN A 100 -1.04 9.12 -5.51
C GLN A 100 -2.05 8.11 -6.00
N LEU A 101 -1.66 6.85 -5.99
CA LEU A 101 -2.55 5.71 -6.24
C LEU A 101 -2.47 4.76 -5.03
N TRP A 102 -3.58 4.66 -4.31
CA TRP A 102 -3.71 3.73 -3.19
C TRP A 102 -4.53 2.52 -3.63
N MET A 103 -4.00 1.33 -3.43
CA MET A 103 -4.73 0.10 -3.69
C MET A 103 -5.41 -0.37 -2.41
N VAL A 104 -6.73 -0.47 -2.47
CA VAL A 104 -7.61 -0.70 -1.32
C VAL A 104 -8.56 -1.85 -1.65
N ARG A 105 -8.79 -2.75 -0.70
CA ARG A 105 -9.81 -3.79 -0.85
C ARG A 105 -11.19 -3.16 -0.96
N GLN A 106 -12.01 -3.70 -1.86
CA GLN A 106 -13.36 -3.18 -2.12
C GLN A 106 -14.22 -3.07 -0.87
N GLU A 107 -14.10 -4.04 0.04
CA GLU A 107 -14.93 -4.12 1.26
C GLU A 107 -14.70 -2.98 2.25
N ILE A 108 -13.54 -2.31 2.18
CA ILE A 108 -13.18 -1.25 3.13
C ILE A 108 -13.00 0.13 2.47
N VAL A 109 -13.33 0.26 1.20
CA VAL A 109 -13.15 1.53 0.47
C VAL A 109 -13.86 2.69 1.17
N GLN A 110 -15.10 2.51 1.61
CA GLN A 110 -15.86 3.59 2.25
C GLN A 110 -15.21 4.09 3.55
N GLU A 111 -14.68 3.17 4.37
CA GLU A 111 -13.96 3.52 5.59
C GLU A 111 -12.66 4.28 5.28
N VAL A 112 -11.94 3.88 4.23
CA VAL A 112 -10.71 4.56 3.79
C VAL A 112 -11.02 5.97 3.31
N LEU A 113 -12.05 6.15 2.50
CA LEU A 113 -12.48 7.48 2.02
C LEU A 113 -12.80 8.42 3.19
N ARG A 114 -13.53 7.92 4.19
CA ARG A 114 -13.88 8.71 5.38
C ARG A 114 -12.66 9.07 6.21
N LYS A 115 -11.80 8.10 6.48
CA LYS A 115 -10.63 8.31 7.35
C LYS A 115 -9.68 9.37 6.80
N TRP A 116 -9.44 9.37 5.50
CA TRP A 116 -8.49 10.29 4.86
C TRP A 116 -9.14 11.37 4.01
N SER A 117 -10.45 11.55 4.13
CA SER A 117 -11.22 12.59 3.43
C SER A 117 -11.01 12.59 1.92
N ILE A 118 -11.07 11.40 1.32
CA ILE A 118 -10.89 11.21 -0.12
C ILE A 118 -12.26 11.27 -0.80
N PRO A 119 -12.45 12.11 -1.85
CA PRO A 119 -13.71 12.18 -2.59
C PRO A 119 -14.04 10.88 -3.33
N GLU A 120 -15.34 10.52 -3.39
CA GLU A 120 -15.78 9.28 -4.06
C GLU A 120 -15.50 9.27 -5.56
N ASP A 121 -15.44 10.42 -6.21
CA ASP A 121 -15.14 10.53 -7.65
C ASP A 121 -13.69 10.17 -7.99
N GLN A 122 -12.84 9.94 -6.98
CA GLN A 122 -11.47 9.50 -7.14
C GLN A 122 -11.31 7.98 -7.01
N VAL A 123 -12.39 7.24 -6.85
CA VAL A 123 -12.39 5.77 -6.77
C VAL A 123 -12.49 5.17 -8.16
N TYR A 124 -11.59 4.22 -8.44
CA TYR A 124 -11.58 3.44 -9.68
C TYR A 124 -11.61 1.96 -9.34
N THR A 125 -12.44 1.20 -10.04
CA THR A 125 -12.47 -0.26 -9.92
C THR A 125 -11.51 -0.89 -10.92
N ALA A 126 -11.25 -2.19 -10.79
CA ALA A 126 -10.42 -2.92 -11.74
C ALA A 126 -11.00 -2.85 -13.16
N GLU A 127 -12.33 -2.83 -13.29
CA GLU A 127 -13.01 -2.71 -14.59
C GLU A 127 -12.89 -1.31 -15.20
N SER A 128 -12.63 -0.29 -14.41
CA SER A 128 -12.50 1.10 -14.89
C SER A 128 -11.05 1.56 -15.01
N ILE A 129 -10.08 0.65 -14.88
CA ILE A 129 -8.65 1.00 -14.91
C ILE A 129 -8.22 1.61 -16.24
N ASP A 130 -8.85 1.21 -17.35
CA ASP A 130 -8.55 1.79 -18.65
C ASP A 130 -8.84 3.29 -18.70
N ASN A 131 -9.93 3.71 -18.05
CA ASN A 131 -10.27 5.13 -17.91
C ASN A 131 -9.23 5.87 -17.06
N LEU A 132 -8.72 5.22 -16.03
CA LEU A 132 -7.64 5.76 -15.19
C LEU A 132 -6.36 5.96 -16.02
N ILE A 133 -5.98 4.94 -16.78
CA ILE A 133 -4.79 4.99 -17.62
C ILE A 133 -4.89 6.12 -18.64
N GLN A 134 -6.02 6.24 -19.32
CA GLN A 134 -6.25 7.31 -20.31
C GLN A 134 -6.15 8.71 -19.69
N ARG A 135 -6.58 8.87 -18.46
CA ARG A 135 -6.52 10.15 -17.73
C ARG A 135 -5.09 10.57 -17.38
N TRP A 136 -4.21 9.60 -17.12
CA TRP A 136 -2.84 9.83 -16.64
C TRP A 136 -1.76 9.70 -17.72
N MET A 137 -2.09 9.11 -18.87
CA MET A 137 -1.16 9.01 -19.98
C MET A 137 -1.40 10.18 -20.96
N PRO A 138 -0.33 10.85 -21.39
CA PRO A 138 -0.42 11.92 -22.38
C PRO A 138 -0.88 11.41 -23.75
#